data_42061d175bc0645d45bb4a305f68b4ee
#
_entry.id   42061d175bc0645d45bb4a305f68b4ee
#
_cell.length_a   1.000
_cell.length_b   1.000
_cell.length_c   1.000
_cell.angle_alpha   90.00
_cell.angle_beta   90.00
_cell.angle_gamma   90.00
#
_symmetry.space_group_name_H-M   'P 1'
#
loop_
_entity.id
_entity.type
_entity.pdbx_description
1 polymer ?
#
loop_
_entity_poly.entity_id
_entity_poly.type
_entity_poly.pdbx_seq_one_letter_code
_entity_poly.pdbx_strand_id
1 'polypeptide(L)'
;MTTHFVMMGVCGCGKTTAALSLQKHLNQCPYAEGDDFHTQANRDKMGAGIPLTDEDRYPWLRNLRDWMTEQAQSGAAYTIVTCSALKRQYRDILRGAQGKTAFIHLTPPQAINLERM
;
A
#
# COMPACT_ATOMS: atom_id res chain seq x y z
N MET A 1 -18.78 -0.51 5.99
CA MET A 1 -17.39 -0.73 6.42
C MET A 1 -16.44 -0.55 5.24
N THR A 2 -15.33 0.11 5.47
CA THR A 2 -14.36 0.34 4.40
C THR A 2 -13.49 -0.90 4.18
N THR A 3 -13.23 -1.23 2.92
CA THR A 3 -12.26 -2.26 2.57
C THR A 3 -11.06 -1.59 1.90
N HIS A 4 -9.88 -1.82 2.45
CA HIS A 4 -8.63 -1.29 1.91
C HIS A 4 -7.93 -2.37 1.09
N PHE A 5 -7.70 -2.10 -0.19
CA PHE A 5 -6.95 -3.00 -1.05
C PHE A 5 -5.49 -2.54 -1.12
N VAL A 6 -4.60 -3.34 -0.58
CA VAL A 6 -3.18 -3.05 -0.59
C VAL A 6 -2.52 -3.89 -1.69
N MET A 7 -2.14 -3.23 -2.78
CA MET A 7 -1.52 -3.87 -3.93
C MET A 7 -0.02 -3.97 -3.67
N MET A 8 0.48 -5.18 -3.46
CA MET A 8 1.88 -5.42 -3.14
C MET A 8 2.61 -6.05 -4.31
N GLY A 9 3.89 -5.81 -4.38
CA GLY A 9 4.75 -6.39 -5.40
C GLY A 9 6.01 -5.57 -5.57
N VAL A 10 6.97 -6.12 -6.30
CA VAL A 10 8.22 -5.42 -6.56
C VAL A 10 8.03 -4.41 -7.69
N CYS A 11 8.97 -3.49 -7.81
CA CYS A 11 8.97 -2.53 -8.91
C CYS A 11 8.91 -3.25 -10.24
N GLY A 12 8.12 -2.72 -11.18
CA GLY A 12 8.01 -3.27 -12.51
C GLY A 12 7.00 -4.40 -12.66
N CYS A 13 6.29 -4.77 -11.60
CA CYS A 13 5.28 -5.82 -11.70
C CYS A 13 3.89 -5.30 -12.11
N GLY A 14 3.76 -4.00 -12.37
CA GLY A 14 2.50 -3.43 -12.81
C GLY A 14 1.54 -3.03 -11.71
N LYS A 15 2.04 -2.78 -10.50
CA LYS A 15 1.18 -2.38 -9.36
C LYS A 15 0.30 -1.19 -9.68
N THR A 16 0.89 -0.14 -10.22
CA THR A 16 0.16 1.10 -10.50
C THR A 16 -0.92 0.86 -11.54
N THR A 17 -0.58 0.13 -12.61
CA THR A 17 -1.55 -0.18 -13.66
C THR A 17 -2.72 -1.00 -13.11
N ALA A 18 -2.42 -2.02 -12.31
CA ALA A 18 -3.44 -2.85 -11.71
C ALA A 18 -4.32 -2.04 -10.75
N ALA A 19 -3.71 -1.17 -9.95
CA ALA A 19 -4.42 -0.33 -9.00
C ALA A 19 -5.37 0.64 -9.70
N LEU A 20 -4.93 1.27 -10.77
CA LEU A 20 -5.76 2.21 -11.51
C LEU A 20 -6.93 1.50 -12.20
N SER A 21 -6.69 0.30 -12.71
CA SER A 21 -7.76 -0.50 -13.29
C SER A 21 -8.81 -0.86 -12.25
N LEU A 22 -8.38 -1.28 -11.07
CA LEU A 22 -9.28 -1.60 -9.97
C LEU A 22 -10.05 -0.36 -9.52
N GLN A 23 -9.39 0.80 -9.47
CA GLN A 23 -10.03 2.05 -9.08
C GLN A 23 -11.23 2.36 -9.96
N LYS A 24 -11.10 2.15 -11.26
CA LYS A 24 -12.21 2.38 -12.19
C LYS A 24 -13.41 1.48 -11.86
N HIS A 25 -13.15 0.23 -11.48
CA HIS A 25 -14.21 -0.70 -11.14
C HIS A 25 -14.85 -0.37 -9.79
N LEU A 26 -14.18 0.40 -8.95
CA LEU A 26 -14.65 0.75 -7.62
C LEU A 26 -15.10 2.21 -7.55
N ASN A 27 -15.65 2.73 -8.63
CA ASN A 27 -16.25 4.08 -8.70
C ASN A 27 -15.27 5.19 -8.32
N GLN A 28 -14.02 5.09 -8.81
CA GLN A 28 -13.01 6.12 -8.56
C GLN A 28 -12.73 6.29 -7.07
N CYS A 29 -12.62 5.21 -6.34
CA CYS A 29 -12.36 5.26 -4.91
C CYS A 29 -11.01 5.94 -4.60
N PRO A 30 -10.79 6.39 -3.35
CA PRO A 30 -9.51 6.98 -2.98
C PRO A 30 -8.35 6.05 -3.28
N TYR A 31 -7.29 6.60 -3.85
CA TYR A 31 -6.11 5.88 -4.29
C TYR A 31 -4.86 6.62 -3.84
N ALA A 32 -3.86 5.89 -3.37
CA ALA A 32 -2.58 6.47 -2.99
C ALA A 32 -1.44 5.54 -3.34
N GLU A 33 -0.31 6.14 -3.71
CA GLU A 33 0.95 5.42 -3.87
C GLU A 33 1.60 5.34 -2.51
N GLY A 34 1.89 4.13 -2.03
CA GLY A 34 2.51 3.95 -0.72
C GLY A 34 3.83 4.69 -0.58
N ASP A 35 4.60 4.76 -1.68
CA ASP A 35 5.90 5.42 -1.64
C ASP A 35 5.81 6.91 -1.30
N ASP A 36 4.67 7.54 -1.53
CA ASP A 36 4.49 8.97 -1.23
C ASP A 36 4.44 9.25 0.27
N PHE A 37 4.33 8.23 1.09
CA PHE A 37 4.19 8.38 2.54
C PHE A 37 5.51 8.24 3.29
N HIS A 38 6.63 8.09 2.59
CA HIS A 38 7.93 8.05 3.24
C HIS A 38 8.25 9.37 3.92
N THR A 39 8.92 9.29 5.07
CA THR A 39 9.40 10.46 5.78
C THR A 39 10.51 11.14 5.00
N GLN A 40 10.80 12.40 5.32
CA GLN A 40 11.91 13.10 4.66
C GLN A 40 13.24 12.40 4.94
N ALA A 41 13.42 11.88 6.16
CA ALA A 41 14.62 11.12 6.49
C ALA A 41 14.78 9.90 5.58
N ASN A 42 13.69 9.19 5.29
CA ASN A 42 13.73 8.05 4.38
C ASN A 42 14.05 8.48 2.96
N ARG A 43 13.46 9.59 2.51
CA ARG A 43 13.72 10.11 1.16
C ARG A 43 15.19 10.50 1.00
N ASP A 44 15.77 11.11 2.04
CA ASP A 44 17.19 11.49 2.04
C ASP A 44 18.08 10.25 1.94
N LYS A 45 17.77 9.21 2.69
CA LYS A 45 18.53 7.96 2.63
C LYS A 45 18.43 7.31 1.25
N MET A 46 17.23 7.24 0.70
CA MET A 46 17.03 6.65 -0.63
C MET A 46 17.78 7.42 -1.70
N GLY A 47 17.78 8.76 -1.61
CA GLY A 47 18.51 9.60 -2.54
C GLY A 47 20.03 9.44 -2.44
N ALA A 48 20.52 9.08 -1.27
CA ALA A 48 21.94 8.82 -1.03
C ALA A 48 22.34 7.37 -1.29
N GLY A 49 21.40 6.51 -1.68
CA GLY A 49 21.67 5.10 -1.90
C GLY A 49 21.80 4.30 -0.63
N ILE A 50 21.34 4.81 0.50
CA ILE A 50 21.42 4.13 1.79
C ILE A 50 20.18 3.25 1.97
N PRO A 51 20.34 1.93 2.22
CA PRO A 51 19.19 1.05 2.44
C PRO A 51 18.40 1.47 3.68
N LEU A 52 17.07 1.32 3.61
CA LEU A 52 16.21 1.58 4.74
C LEU A 52 16.19 0.37 5.68
N THR A 53 16.24 0.64 6.98
CA THR A 53 16.06 -0.40 8.00
C THR A 53 14.58 -0.60 8.27
N ASP A 54 14.24 -1.65 9.03
CA ASP A 54 12.85 -1.84 9.47
C ASP A 54 12.37 -0.65 10.28
N GLU A 55 13.22 -0.12 11.16
CA GLU A 55 12.88 1.03 11.99
C GLU A 55 12.61 2.27 11.18
N ASP A 56 13.33 2.46 10.07
CA ASP A 56 13.07 3.57 9.15
C ASP A 56 11.69 3.44 8.51
N ARG A 57 11.25 2.21 8.28
CA ARG A 57 10.00 1.95 7.58
C ARG A 57 8.77 2.05 8.45
N TYR A 58 8.88 1.85 9.76
CA TYR A 58 7.72 1.89 10.64
C TYR A 58 6.96 3.22 10.61
N PRO A 59 7.62 4.38 10.68
CA PRO A 59 6.89 5.66 10.53
C PRO A 59 6.19 5.78 9.18
N TRP A 60 6.81 5.32 8.12
CA TRP A 60 6.22 5.32 6.78
C TRP A 60 4.94 4.49 6.76
N LEU A 61 4.99 3.29 7.30
CA LEU A 61 3.83 2.41 7.32
C LEU A 61 2.72 2.95 8.21
N ARG A 62 3.07 3.60 9.31
CA ARG A 62 2.07 4.24 10.16
C ARG A 62 1.39 5.42 9.46
N ASN A 63 2.15 6.21 8.70
CA ASN A 63 1.57 7.30 7.91
C ASN A 63 0.57 6.76 6.90
N LEU A 64 0.92 5.67 6.24
CA LEU A 64 0.03 5.04 5.27
C LEU A 64 -1.22 4.48 5.95
N ARG A 65 -1.05 3.81 7.08
CA ARG A 65 -2.16 3.29 7.89
C ARG A 65 -3.11 4.43 8.30
N ASP A 66 -2.55 5.54 8.71
CA ASP A 66 -3.35 6.69 9.15
C ASP A 66 -4.15 7.28 7.99
N TRP A 67 -3.58 7.34 6.80
CA TRP A 67 -4.31 7.76 5.61
C TRP A 67 -5.48 6.83 5.34
N MET A 68 -5.26 5.52 5.43
CA MET A 68 -6.32 4.53 5.23
C MET A 68 -7.45 4.74 6.25
N THR A 69 -7.09 4.97 7.52
CA THR A 69 -8.05 5.21 8.58
C THR A 69 -8.85 6.49 8.32
N GLU A 70 -8.20 7.57 7.85
CA GLU A 70 -8.88 8.80 7.51
C GLU A 70 -9.93 8.58 6.42
N GLN A 71 -9.59 7.80 5.41
CA GLN A 71 -10.55 7.50 4.34
C GLN A 71 -11.75 6.71 4.88
N ALA A 72 -11.49 5.76 5.77
CA ALA A 72 -12.56 4.99 6.40
C ALA A 72 -13.49 5.90 7.22
N GLN A 73 -12.91 6.84 7.96
CA GLN A 73 -13.68 7.77 8.76
C GLN A 73 -14.48 8.74 7.91
N SER A 74 -14.02 9.00 6.70
CA SER A 74 -14.73 9.86 5.74
C SER A 74 -15.86 9.13 5.02
N GLY A 75 -16.02 7.83 5.26
CA GLY A 75 -17.12 7.05 4.69
C GLY A 75 -16.79 6.38 3.37
N ALA A 76 -15.53 6.28 2.98
CA ALA A 76 -15.17 5.60 1.76
C ALA A 76 -15.54 4.12 1.83
N ALA A 77 -16.12 3.57 0.77
CA ALA A 77 -16.43 2.15 0.72
C ALA A 77 -15.16 1.32 0.45
N TYR A 78 -14.28 1.85 -0.39
CA TYR A 78 -13.04 1.19 -0.79
C TYR A 78 -11.89 2.18 -0.85
N THR A 79 -10.68 1.70 -0.60
CA THR A 79 -9.46 2.45 -0.89
C THR A 79 -8.48 1.53 -1.59
N ILE A 80 -7.57 2.09 -2.36
CA ILE A 80 -6.52 1.33 -3.02
C ILE A 80 -5.19 1.98 -2.69
N VAL A 81 -4.22 1.16 -2.28
CA VAL A 81 -2.88 1.62 -1.96
C VAL A 81 -1.89 0.70 -2.65
N THR A 82 -0.87 1.27 -3.29
CA THR A 82 0.26 0.48 -3.76
C THR A 82 1.35 0.53 -2.71
N CYS A 83 1.98 -0.59 -2.45
CA CYS A 83 2.98 -0.67 -1.39
C CYS A 83 3.97 -1.79 -1.67
N SER A 84 5.24 -1.54 -1.43
CA SER A 84 6.27 -2.57 -1.56
C SER A 84 6.49 -3.33 -0.26
N ALA A 85 5.65 -3.13 0.75
CA ALA A 85 5.79 -3.80 2.05
C ALA A 85 5.43 -5.27 1.89
N LEU A 86 6.43 -6.14 2.01
CA LEU A 86 6.24 -7.59 1.83
C LEU A 86 6.32 -8.36 3.14
N LYS A 87 7.01 -7.82 4.13
CA LYS A 87 7.17 -8.51 5.41
C LYS A 87 5.86 -8.55 6.17
N ARG A 88 5.65 -9.67 6.87
CA ARG A 88 4.44 -9.84 7.68
C ARG A 88 4.28 -8.72 8.69
N GLN A 89 5.36 -8.32 9.37
CA GLN A 89 5.29 -7.26 10.37
C GLN A 89 4.85 -5.92 9.78
N TYR A 90 5.19 -5.67 8.52
CA TYR A 90 4.75 -4.46 7.83
C TYR A 90 3.25 -4.53 7.54
N ARG A 91 2.80 -5.69 7.07
CA ARG A 91 1.38 -5.89 6.81
C ARG A 91 0.55 -5.77 8.07
N ASP A 92 1.08 -6.26 9.19
CA ASP A 92 0.39 -6.17 10.48
C ASP A 92 0.17 -4.71 10.90
N ILE A 93 1.12 -3.82 10.60
CA ILE A 93 0.93 -2.39 10.86
C ILE A 93 -0.23 -1.84 10.03
N LEU A 94 -0.28 -2.19 8.75
CA LEU A 94 -1.35 -1.72 7.87
C LEU A 94 -2.72 -2.28 8.27
N ARG A 95 -2.75 -3.49 8.82
CA ARG A 95 -3.99 -4.08 9.32
C ARG A 95 -4.58 -3.31 10.50
N GLY A 96 -3.78 -2.45 11.14
CA GLY A 96 -4.28 -1.59 12.20
C GLY A 96 -5.17 -0.46 11.72
N ALA A 97 -5.30 -0.24 10.41
CA ALA A 97 -6.18 0.78 9.89
C ALA A 97 -7.64 0.42 10.19
N GLN A 98 -8.47 1.45 10.38
CA GLN A 98 -9.90 1.24 10.58
C GLN A 98 -10.50 0.65 9.30
N GLY A 99 -11.29 -0.40 9.43
CA GLY A 99 -11.91 -1.10 8.32
C GLY A 99 -11.25 -2.45 8.08
N LYS A 100 -11.52 -3.03 6.91
CA LYS A 100 -10.98 -4.33 6.53
C LYS A 100 -9.82 -4.12 5.56
N THR A 101 -8.73 -4.84 5.74
CA THR A 101 -7.57 -4.73 4.85
C THR A 101 -7.38 -6.03 4.08
N ALA A 102 -7.31 -5.93 2.76
CA ALA A 102 -7.08 -7.06 1.87
C ALA A 102 -5.76 -6.82 1.13
N PHE A 103 -4.86 -7.79 1.22
CA PHE A 103 -3.56 -7.70 0.55
C PHE A 103 -3.61 -8.47 -0.77
N ILE A 104 -3.24 -7.80 -1.85
CA ILE A 104 -3.20 -8.39 -3.19
C ILE A 104 -1.74 -8.41 -3.62
N HIS A 105 -1.20 -9.60 -3.79
CA HIS A 105 0.20 -9.76 -4.15
C HIS A 105 0.33 -9.93 -5.66
N LEU A 106 1.05 -9.03 -6.32
CA LEU A 106 1.29 -9.08 -7.75
C LEU A 106 2.64 -9.70 -8.04
N THR A 107 2.68 -10.59 -9.02
CA THR A 107 3.91 -11.20 -9.49
C THR A 107 4.32 -10.55 -10.81
N PRO A 108 5.54 -10.82 -11.30
CA PRO A 108 5.95 -10.32 -12.61
C PRO A 108 4.96 -10.72 -13.72
N PRO A 109 4.97 -9.99 -14.84
CA PRO A 109 3.88 -10.06 -15.83
C PRO A 109 3.56 -11.42 -16.38
N GLN A 110 4.51 -12.33 -16.45
CA GLN A 110 4.26 -13.65 -17.00
C GLN A 110 3.37 -14.51 -16.12
N ALA A 111 3.07 -14.07 -14.92
CA ALA A 111 2.24 -14.83 -14.01
C ALA A 111 1.45 -13.87 -13.11
N ILE A 112 0.20 -13.63 -13.48
CA ILE A 112 -0.69 -12.90 -12.60
C ILE A 112 -1.17 -13.89 -11.57
N ASN A 113 -0.59 -13.79 -10.40
CA ASN A 113 -0.94 -14.68 -9.33
C ASN A 113 -1.87 -13.96 -8.36
N LEU A 114 -3.14 -14.24 -8.49
CA LEU A 114 -4.14 -13.68 -7.58
C LEU A 114 -4.13 -14.52 -6.31
N GLU A 115 -3.17 -14.25 -5.47
CA GLU A 115 -3.10 -14.93 -4.20
C GLU A 115 -4.33 -14.61 -3.38
N ARG A 116 -5.05 -15.64 -2.99
CA ARG A 116 -6.17 -15.46 -2.08
C ARG A 116 -5.59 -15.41 -0.70
N MET A 117 -5.65 -14.26 -0.16
CA MET A 117 -5.12 -14.05 1.17
C MET A 117 -6.04 -14.65 2.22
#